data_08e7d136ced6434808088d82841ab318
#
_entry.id   08e7d136ced6434808088d82841ab318
#
_cell.length_a   1.000
_cell.length_b   1.000
_cell.length_c   1.000
_cell.angle_alpha   90.00
_cell.angle_beta   90.00
_cell.angle_gamma   90.00
#
_symmetry.space_group_name_H-M   'P 1'
#
loop_
_entity.id
_entity.type
_entity.pdbx_description
1 polymer ?
#
loop_
_entity_poly.entity_id
_entity_poly.type
_entity_poly.pdbx_seq_one_letter_code
_entity_poly.pdbx_strand_id
1 'polypeptide(L)'
;MIINNANLQGLRVTFSAAFNKALETTTTQKEKIATTIPSSSKLNTYGWLGDFPQMKEWIGEREIQNLSEKAYNITNKHFEMTVAVDRDDIEDDNLGMYTLQMQQMGQSAKEHQDILAIGMLPGGFKGLAYDDKPFFATDHAIGDRTYSNKGTAKLSAESYGAARASMASIRNERGTALNIKPCLLVVPPSLEAEARKILTAELIEGTTNPWKGSAELLVDANIVNDEHPDNWFLLDTSRVIKP
;
A
#
# COMPACT_ATOMS: atom_id res chain seq x y z
N MET A 1 -34.98 -15.78 24.18
CA MET A 1 -35.82 -15.28 23.04
C MET A 1 -36.43 -16.45 22.28
N ILE A 2 -37.70 -16.37 21.79
CA ILE A 2 -38.29 -17.46 21.00
C ILE A 2 -37.63 -17.49 19.60
N ILE A 3 -37.10 -18.66 19.23
CA ILE A 3 -36.47 -18.86 17.91
C ILE A 3 -37.58 -18.99 16.85
N ASN A 4 -37.79 -17.95 16.09
CA ASN A 4 -38.65 -17.92 14.92
C ASN A 4 -37.98 -17.08 13.79
N ASN A 5 -38.51 -17.19 12.59
CA ASN A 5 -37.96 -16.48 11.43
C ASN A 5 -37.88 -14.96 11.61
N ALA A 6 -38.86 -14.33 12.26
CA ALA A 6 -38.89 -12.89 12.46
C ALA A 6 -37.74 -12.44 13.42
N ASN A 7 -37.57 -13.19 14.52
CA ASN A 7 -36.51 -12.90 15.51
C ASN A 7 -35.11 -13.15 14.94
N LEU A 8 -34.91 -14.23 14.17
CA LEU A 8 -33.65 -14.49 13.47
C LEU A 8 -33.31 -13.41 12.43
N GLN A 9 -34.33 -12.92 11.70
CA GLN A 9 -34.13 -11.78 10.78
C GLN A 9 -33.77 -10.49 11.54
N GLY A 10 -34.42 -10.23 12.67
CA GLY A 10 -34.09 -9.09 13.53
C GLY A 10 -32.63 -9.15 14.02
N LEU A 11 -32.17 -10.32 14.49
CA LEU A 11 -30.77 -10.54 14.89
C LEU A 11 -29.81 -10.31 13.73
N ARG A 12 -30.11 -10.86 12.54
CA ARG A 12 -29.28 -10.66 11.36
C ARG A 12 -29.11 -9.16 11.02
N VAL A 13 -30.21 -8.41 11.12
CA VAL A 13 -30.17 -6.95 10.87
C VAL A 13 -29.30 -6.26 11.90
N THR A 14 -29.44 -6.58 13.19
CA THR A 14 -28.66 -6.00 14.27
C THR A 14 -27.17 -6.31 14.12
N PHE A 15 -26.83 -7.57 13.87
CA PHE A 15 -25.45 -8.00 13.68
C PHE A 15 -24.82 -7.39 12.42
N SER A 16 -25.56 -7.32 11.32
CA SER A 16 -25.10 -6.65 10.11
C SER A 16 -24.87 -5.15 10.33
N ALA A 17 -25.73 -4.49 11.11
CA ALA A 17 -25.55 -3.08 11.44
C ALA A 17 -24.29 -2.86 12.30
N ALA A 18 -24.05 -3.73 13.29
CA ALA A 18 -22.84 -3.66 14.12
C ALA A 18 -21.55 -3.88 13.32
N PHE A 19 -21.54 -4.87 12.44
CA PHE A 19 -20.45 -5.14 11.50
C PHE A 19 -20.18 -3.96 10.57
N ASN A 20 -21.21 -3.47 9.89
CA ASN A 20 -21.07 -2.37 8.92
C ASN A 20 -20.59 -1.09 9.61
N LYS A 21 -21.11 -0.78 10.79
CA LYS A 21 -20.65 0.38 11.56
C LYS A 21 -19.16 0.29 11.86
N ALA A 22 -18.69 -0.86 12.33
CA ALA A 22 -17.27 -1.06 12.62
C ALA A 22 -16.42 -0.99 11.33
N LEU A 23 -16.88 -1.62 10.23
CA LEU A 23 -16.22 -1.55 8.93
C LEU A 23 -16.06 -0.11 8.41
N GLU A 24 -17.07 0.74 8.61
CA GLU A 24 -17.05 2.14 8.17
C GLU A 24 -16.18 3.03 9.06
N THR A 25 -16.21 2.81 10.37
CA THR A 25 -15.48 3.66 11.34
C THR A 25 -14.00 3.31 11.48
N THR A 26 -13.59 2.11 11.08
CA THR A 26 -12.19 1.69 11.16
C THR A 26 -11.36 2.41 10.09
N THR A 27 -10.32 3.09 10.54
CA THR A 27 -9.37 3.79 9.64
C THR A 27 -8.34 2.82 9.08
N THR A 28 -7.91 3.06 7.85
CA THR A 28 -6.90 2.25 7.15
C THR A 28 -5.74 3.11 6.67
N GLN A 29 -4.57 2.48 6.50
CA GLN A 29 -3.35 3.11 5.99
C GLN A 29 -3.13 2.85 4.49
N LYS A 30 -3.90 1.91 3.90
CA LYS A 30 -3.74 1.52 2.47
C LYS A 30 -3.81 2.71 1.52
N GLU A 31 -4.65 3.70 1.82
CA GLU A 31 -4.82 4.89 1.00
C GLU A 31 -3.52 5.74 0.89
N LYS A 32 -2.59 5.55 1.82
CA LYS A 32 -1.28 6.23 1.77
C LYS A 32 -0.36 5.61 0.73
N ILE A 33 -0.48 4.30 0.48
CA ILE A 33 0.47 3.54 -0.35
C ILE A 33 -0.14 2.98 -1.62
N ALA A 34 -1.46 2.85 -1.72
CA ALA A 34 -2.14 2.22 -2.84
C ALA A 34 -3.31 3.07 -3.34
N THR A 35 -3.62 2.92 -4.63
CA THR A 35 -4.80 3.51 -5.26
C THR A 35 -5.91 2.48 -5.31
N THR A 36 -7.08 2.82 -4.78
CA THR A 36 -8.25 1.95 -4.84
C THR A 36 -8.98 2.13 -6.18
N ILE A 37 -9.11 1.06 -6.95
CA ILE A 37 -9.84 1.03 -8.23
C ILE A 37 -11.00 0.06 -8.09
N PRO A 38 -12.26 0.48 -8.35
CA PRO A 38 -13.40 -0.41 -8.31
C PRO A 38 -13.31 -1.46 -9.43
N SER A 39 -13.69 -2.71 -9.10
CA SER A 39 -13.65 -3.83 -10.03
C SER A 39 -15.01 -4.50 -10.09
N SER A 40 -15.50 -4.78 -11.31
CA SER A 40 -16.74 -5.51 -11.58
C SER A 40 -16.50 -6.89 -12.24
N SER A 41 -15.25 -7.24 -12.51
CA SER A 41 -14.89 -8.49 -13.20
C SER A 41 -13.94 -9.33 -12.36
N LYS A 42 -13.89 -10.65 -12.63
CA LYS A 42 -12.98 -11.57 -11.95
C LYS A 42 -11.51 -11.25 -12.22
N LEU A 43 -11.21 -10.78 -13.42
CA LEU A 43 -9.88 -10.41 -13.89
C LEU A 43 -9.92 -8.98 -14.43
N ASN A 44 -9.06 -8.14 -13.91
CA ASN A 44 -8.86 -6.80 -14.44
C ASN A 44 -7.49 -6.72 -15.12
N THR A 45 -7.48 -6.26 -16.36
CA THR A 45 -6.26 -6.01 -17.11
C THR A 45 -5.98 -4.53 -17.10
N TYR A 46 -4.83 -4.15 -16.55
CA TYR A 46 -4.35 -2.78 -16.55
C TYR A 46 -3.24 -2.66 -17.60
N GLY A 47 -3.47 -1.85 -18.62
CA GLY A 47 -2.38 -1.49 -19.54
C GLY A 47 -1.28 -0.81 -18.73
N TRP A 48 -0.05 -1.28 -18.85
CA TRP A 48 1.07 -0.59 -18.25
C TRP A 48 1.16 0.79 -18.89
N LEU A 49 0.98 1.80 -18.07
CA LEU A 49 1.20 3.18 -18.48
C LEU A 49 2.71 3.43 -18.46
N GLY A 50 3.38 3.00 -19.53
CA GLY A 50 4.77 3.37 -19.78
C GLY A 50 4.93 4.90 -19.77
N ASP A 51 5.59 5.45 -20.73
CA ASP A 51 5.70 6.90 -20.82
C ASP A 51 4.33 7.56 -21.06
N PHE A 52 3.80 8.26 -20.07
CA PHE A 52 2.67 9.17 -20.31
C PHE A 52 3.12 10.22 -21.33
N PRO A 53 2.34 10.47 -22.41
CA PRO A 53 2.66 11.50 -23.36
C PRO A 53 2.87 12.84 -22.65
N GLN A 54 4.07 13.36 -22.68
CA GLN A 54 4.32 14.71 -22.16
C GLN A 54 3.89 15.75 -23.19
N MET A 55 3.39 16.89 -22.71
CA MET A 55 3.10 18.00 -23.60
C MET A 55 4.38 18.45 -24.28
N LYS A 56 4.34 18.53 -25.60
CA LYS A 56 5.40 19.13 -26.42
C LYS A 56 4.81 20.24 -27.27
N GLU A 57 5.65 21.20 -27.69
CA GLU A 57 5.24 22.20 -28.64
C GLU A 57 4.79 21.53 -29.95
N TRP A 58 3.61 21.90 -30.42
CA TRP A 58 3.07 21.35 -31.65
C TRP A 58 3.72 22.03 -32.87
N ILE A 59 4.67 21.35 -33.46
CA ILE A 59 5.32 21.77 -34.72
C ILE A 59 5.12 20.63 -35.73
N GLY A 60 4.25 20.82 -36.70
CA GLY A 60 4.00 19.86 -37.78
C GLY A 60 2.85 18.88 -37.53
N GLU A 61 2.97 17.63 -37.97
CA GLU A 61 1.94 16.62 -37.82
C GLU A 61 1.81 16.09 -36.37
N ARG A 62 0.59 15.63 -36.02
CA ARG A 62 0.34 15.03 -34.70
C ARG A 62 0.96 13.64 -34.62
N GLU A 63 1.86 13.42 -33.70
CA GLU A 63 2.33 12.09 -33.35
C GLU A 63 1.32 11.42 -32.40
N ILE A 64 0.68 10.35 -32.88
CA ILE A 64 -0.13 9.48 -32.04
C ILE A 64 0.82 8.52 -31.35
N GLN A 65 0.89 8.58 -30.01
CA GLN A 65 1.67 7.65 -29.22
C GLN A 65 0.77 6.49 -28.81
N ASN A 66 1.12 5.29 -29.21
CA ASN A 66 0.47 4.10 -28.73
C ASN A 66 0.95 3.83 -27.29
N LEU A 67 0.00 3.60 -26.37
CA LEU A 67 0.32 3.08 -25.04
C LEU A 67 0.96 1.70 -25.20
N SER A 68 1.99 1.44 -24.41
CA SER A 68 2.76 0.19 -24.44
C SER A 68 1.83 -1.05 -24.39
N GLU A 69 2.14 -2.07 -25.14
CA GLU A 69 1.40 -3.34 -25.21
C GLU A 69 1.51 -4.20 -23.94
N LYS A 70 2.29 -3.76 -22.94
CA LYS A 70 2.46 -4.51 -21.69
C LYS A 70 1.24 -4.33 -20.79
N ALA A 71 0.63 -5.43 -20.42
CA ALA A 71 -0.54 -5.46 -19.55
C ALA A 71 -0.21 -6.17 -18.23
N TYR A 72 -0.68 -5.60 -17.13
CA TYR A 72 -0.64 -6.23 -15.82
C TYR A 72 -2.03 -6.74 -15.45
N ASN A 73 -2.12 -8.02 -15.11
CA ASN A 73 -3.37 -8.68 -14.80
C ASN A 73 -3.53 -8.88 -13.30
N ILE A 74 -4.63 -8.37 -12.74
CA ILE A 74 -4.98 -8.59 -11.34
C ILE A 74 -6.24 -9.46 -11.27
N THR A 75 -6.11 -10.62 -10.63
CA THR A 75 -7.24 -11.53 -10.36
C THR A 75 -7.81 -11.23 -8.97
N ASN A 76 -9.12 -10.98 -8.90
CA ASN A 76 -9.82 -10.77 -7.63
C ASN A 76 -9.85 -12.07 -6.82
N LYS A 77 -9.56 -11.98 -5.54
CA LYS A 77 -9.64 -13.09 -4.57
C LYS A 77 -10.84 -12.87 -3.67
N HIS A 78 -11.47 -13.97 -3.25
CA HIS A 78 -12.54 -13.96 -2.25
C HIS A 78 -11.93 -14.21 -0.88
N PHE A 79 -12.35 -13.43 0.09
CA PHE A 79 -11.99 -13.61 1.49
C PHE A 79 -13.28 -13.79 2.28
N GLU A 80 -13.28 -14.71 3.23
CA GLU A 80 -14.43 -15.00 4.07
C GLU A 80 -14.05 -15.05 5.54
N MET A 81 -15.02 -14.76 6.39
CA MET A 81 -14.92 -14.92 7.82
C MET A 81 -16.27 -15.38 8.33
N THR A 82 -16.30 -16.44 9.14
CA THR A 82 -17.54 -17.07 9.63
C THR A 82 -17.56 -17.05 11.14
N VAL A 83 -18.68 -16.65 11.72
CA VAL A 83 -18.98 -16.76 13.16
C VAL A 83 -20.25 -17.59 13.32
N ALA A 84 -20.19 -18.60 14.20
CA ALA A 84 -21.35 -19.36 14.63
C ALA A 84 -21.94 -18.74 15.91
N VAL A 85 -23.25 -18.68 15.99
CA VAL A 85 -24.00 -18.26 17.19
C VAL A 85 -24.68 -19.48 17.75
N ASP A 86 -24.46 -19.77 19.03
CA ASP A 86 -25.09 -20.89 19.68
C ASP A 86 -26.61 -20.69 19.81
N ARG A 87 -27.34 -21.79 19.67
CA ARG A 87 -28.78 -21.78 19.74
C ARG A 87 -29.26 -21.43 21.15
N ASP A 88 -28.61 -21.96 22.15
CA ASP A 88 -28.99 -21.77 23.57
C ASP A 88 -28.78 -20.29 23.95
N ASP A 89 -27.72 -19.64 23.46
CA ASP A 89 -27.49 -18.21 23.66
C ASP A 89 -28.58 -17.35 23.01
N ILE A 90 -29.16 -17.79 21.89
CA ILE A 90 -30.30 -17.09 21.27
C ILE A 90 -31.55 -17.27 22.14
N GLU A 91 -31.82 -18.48 22.64
CA GLU A 91 -32.97 -18.77 23.48
C GLU A 91 -32.90 -17.97 24.79
N ASP A 92 -31.74 -17.89 25.41
CA ASP A 92 -31.46 -17.18 26.66
C ASP A 92 -31.29 -15.67 26.52
N ASP A 93 -31.32 -15.15 25.29
CA ASP A 93 -31.10 -13.73 24.97
C ASP A 93 -29.70 -13.21 25.39
N ASN A 94 -28.71 -14.09 25.41
CA ASN A 94 -27.32 -13.79 25.77
C ASN A 94 -26.51 -13.31 24.55
N LEU A 95 -26.99 -12.26 23.89
CA LEU A 95 -26.49 -11.82 22.55
C LEU A 95 -25.48 -10.67 22.62
N GLY A 96 -25.24 -10.10 23.80
CA GLY A 96 -24.35 -8.95 23.95
C GLY A 96 -22.93 -9.20 23.46
N MET A 97 -22.36 -10.36 23.75
CA MET A 97 -21.02 -10.76 23.32
C MET A 97 -20.91 -10.92 21.81
N TYR A 98 -21.95 -11.44 21.15
CA TYR A 98 -21.97 -11.61 19.70
C TYR A 98 -21.98 -10.28 18.96
N THR A 99 -22.63 -9.26 19.50
CA THR A 99 -22.58 -7.90 18.95
C THR A 99 -21.15 -7.36 18.93
N LEU A 100 -20.39 -7.57 20.02
CA LEU A 100 -18.97 -7.18 20.07
C LEU A 100 -18.12 -7.97 19.07
N GLN A 101 -18.39 -9.28 18.94
CA GLN A 101 -17.72 -10.11 17.92
C GLN A 101 -18.00 -9.62 16.50
N MET A 102 -19.23 -9.21 16.18
CA MET A 102 -19.56 -8.64 14.87
C MET A 102 -18.82 -7.32 14.62
N GLN A 103 -18.69 -6.47 15.64
CA GLN A 103 -17.87 -5.25 15.53
C GLN A 103 -16.40 -5.59 15.27
N GLN A 104 -15.84 -6.53 15.99
CA GLN A 104 -14.46 -6.99 15.80
C GLN A 104 -14.24 -7.60 14.41
N MET A 105 -15.22 -8.37 13.90
CA MET A 105 -15.19 -8.86 12.51
C MET A 105 -15.17 -7.71 11.49
N GLY A 106 -16.00 -6.68 11.69
CA GLY A 106 -16.02 -5.51 10.81
C GLY A 106 -14.67 -4.78 10.81
N GLN A 107 -14.08 -4.60 11.98
CA GLN A 107 -12.74 -4.03 12.12
C GLN A 107 -11.69 -4.89 11.41
N SER A 108 -11.64 -6.19 11.71
CA SER A 108 -10.71 -7.14 11.07
C SER A 108 -10.83 -7.17 9.55
N ALA A 109 -12.06 -7.14 9.01
CA ALA A 109 -12.30 -7.10 7.56
C ALA A 109 -11.74 -5.81 6.92
N LYS A 110 -11.77 -4.71 7.65
CA LYS A 110 -11.20 -3.44 7.19
C LYS A 110 -9.67 -3.45 7.26
N GLU A 111 -9.10 -3.91 8.38
CA GLU A 111 -7.66 -4.04 8.61
C GLU A 111 -7.00 -5.05 7.65
N HIS A 112 -7.73 -6.08 7.23
CA HIS A 112 -7.24 -7.04 6.24
C HIS A 112 -6.82 -6.36 4.92
N GLN A 113 -7.46 -5.27 4.54
CA GLN A 113 -7.09 -4.50 3.36
C GLN A 113 -5.70 -3.85 3.52
N ASP A 114 -5.36 -3.40 4.73
CA ASP A 114 -4.02 -2.88 5.04
C ASP A 114 -2.97 -3.98 5.00
N ILE A 115 -3.28 -5.14 5.59
CA ILE A 115 -2.39 -6.32 5.56
C ILE A 115 -2.04 -6.69 4.12
N LEU A 116 -3.04 -6.71 3.22
CA LEU A 116 -2.82 -7.02 1.81
C LEU A 116 -2.00 -5.94 1.10
N ALA A 117 -2.34 -4.67 1.29
CA ALA A 117 -1.69 -3.57 0.58
C ALA A 117 -0.26 -3.35 1.07
N ILE A 118 -0.04 -3.29 2.39
CA ILE A 118 1.27 -3.08 2.99
C ILE A 118 2.17 -4.30 2.80
N GLY A 119 1.60 -5.51 2.91
CA GLY A 119 2.31 -6.77 2.66
C GLY A 119 2.82 -6.95 1.23
N MET A 120 2.33 -6.16 0.26
CA MET A 120 2.88 -6.14 -1.09
C MET A 120 4.30 -5.55 -1.14
N LEU A 121 4.66 -4.66 -0.22
CA LEU A 121 6.01 -4.07 -0.18
C LEU A 121 7.09 -5.14 0.01
N PRO A 122 7.10 -5.96 1.06
CA PRO A 122 8.06 -7.06 1.17
C PRO A 122 7.88 -8.12 0.07
N GLY A 123 6.67 -8.31 -0.44
CA GLY A 123 6.39 -9.19 -1.57
C GLY A 123 7.08 -8.75 -2.87
N GLY A 124 7.37 -7.47 -3.03
CA GLY A 124 8.00 -6.89 -4.22
C GLY A 124 9.44 -7.37 -4.48
N PHE A 125 10.09 -8.01 -3.50
CA PHE A 125 11.40 -8.65 -3.72
C PHE A 125 11.30 -9.98 -4.50
N LYS A 126 10.12 -10.58 -4.55
CA LYS A 126 9.87 -11.86 -5.23
C LYS A 126 8.83 -11.73 -6.35
N GLY A 127 7.85 -10.82 -6.20
CA GLY A 127 6.79 -10.56 -7.18
C GLY A 127 7.34 -9.91 -8.44
N LEU A 128 6.96 -10.45 -9.61
CA LEU A 128 7.41 -9.95 -10.89
C LEU A 128 6.68 -8.66 -11.28
N ALA A 129 7.42 -7.72 -11.82
CA ALA A 129 6.93 -6.48 -12.43
C ALA A 129 6.67 -6.67 -13.94
N TYR A 130 6.42 -5.58 -14.64
CA TYR A 130 6.12 -5.54 -16.08
C TYR A 130 7.26 -6.01 -17.00
N ASP A 131 8.48 -6.05 -16.50
CA ASP A 131 9.71 -6.41 -17.22
C ASP A 131 10.21 -7.83 -16.83
N ASP A 132 9.35 -8.64 -16.25
CA ASP A 132 9.63 -10.00 -15.77
C ASP A 132 10.74 -10.08 -14.71
N LYS A 133 11.05 -8.95 -14.07
CA LYS A 133 11.98 -8.87 -12.94
C LYS A 133 11.20 -8.66 -11.63
N PRO A 134 11.81 -8.94 -10.47
CA PRO A 134 11.20 -8.55 -9.20
C PRO A 134 10.89 -7.06 -9.19
N PHE A 135 9.79 -6.67 -8.54
CA PHE A 135 9.40 -5.25 -8.46
C PHE A 135 10.52 -4.37 -7.85
N PHE A 136 11.25 -4.89 -6.85
CA PHE A 136 12.48 -4.27 -6.38
C PHE A 136 13.69 -4.99 -6.97
N ALA A 137 14.30 -4.37 -7.98
CA ALA A 137 15.48 -4.88 -8.67
C ALA A 137 16.51 -3.76 -8.90
N THR A 138 17.73 -4.15 -9.27
CA THR A 138 18.83 -3.20 -9.51
C THR A 138 19.01 -2.83 -10.97
N ASP A 139 18.22 -3.43 -11.87
CA ASP A 139 18.48 -3.43 -13.31
C ASP A 139 17.22 -3.30 -14.15
N HIS A 140 16.21 -2.57 -13.68
CA HIS A 140 15.03 -2.27 -14.48
C HIS A 140 15.40 -1.49 -15.75
N ALA A 141 14.89 -1.94 -16.88
CA ALA A 141 15.17 -1.31 -18.16
C ALA A 141 14.25 -0.10 -18.42
N ILE A 142 14.84 1.02 -18.82
CA ILE A 142 14.15 2.19 -19.36
C ILE A 142 14.84 2.59 -20.68
N GLY A 143 14.28 2.16 -21.82
CA GLY A 143 14.94 2.32 -23.10
C GLY A 143 16.33 1.65 -23.10
N ASP A 144 17.38 2.38 -23.47
CA ASP A 144 18.77 1.91 -23.49
C ASP A 144 19.49 2.02 -22.13
N ARG A 145 18.77 2.38 -21.07
CA ARG A 145 19.33 2.60 -19.73
C ARG A 145 18.71 1.65 -18.71
N THR A 146 19.41 1.49 -17.59
CA THR A 146 18.89 0.76 -16.45
C THR A 146 18.80 1.69 -15.23
N TYR A 147 17.85 1.40 -14.36
CA TYR A 147 17.75 2.04 -13.05
C TYR A 147 17.56 1.00 -11.95
N SER A 148 17.92 1.37 -10.74
CA SER A 148 17.72 0.57 -9.54
C SER A 148 16.68 1.24 -8.65
N ASN A 149 15.70 0.46 -8.19
CA ASN A 149 14.78 0.83 -7.10
C ASN A 149 15.04 0.00 -5.83
N LYS A 150 16.16 -0.71 -5.78
CA LYS A 150 16.56 -1.58 -4.67
C LYS A 150 17.88 -1.11 -4.08
N GLY A 151 17.92 -0.95 -2.76
CA GLY A 151 19.12 -0.72 -1.96
C GLY A 151 19.33 -1.85 -0.96
N THR A 152 20.53 -1.88 -0.34
CA THR A 152 20.91 -2.85 0.70
C THR A 152 21.38 -2.17 1.98
N ALA A 153 21.41 -0.84 1.99
CA ALA A 153 21.90 -0.07 3.15
C ALA A 153 20.86 -0.08 4.28
N LYS A 154 21.35 -0.21 5.52
CA LYS A 154 20.50 -0.01 6.71
C LYS A 154 20.02 1.44 6.76
N LEU A 155 18.89 1.67 7.42
CA LEU A 155 18.34 3.02 7.58
C LEU A 155 19.27 3.90 8.39
N SER A 156 19.68 5.01 7.82
CA SER A 156 20.45 6.09 8.43
C SER A 156 20.14 7.39 7.70
N ALA A 157 20.53 8.54 8.26
CA ALA A 157 20.35 9.83 7.60
C ALA A 157 21.06 9.90 6.25
N GLU A 158 22.22 9.26 6.14
CA GLU A 158 23.00 9.19 4.90
C GLU A 158 22.32 8.31 3.85
N SER A 159 21.94 7.07 4.20
CA SER A 159 21.28 6.14 3.27
C SER A 159 19.90 6.65 2.84
N TYR A 160 19.17 7.31 3.75
CA TYR A 160 17.92 7.99 3.43
C TYR A 160 18.13 9.10 2.40
N GLY A 161 19.14 9.95 2.61
CA GLY A 161 19.50 11.01 1.67
C GLY A 161 19.91 10.47 0.29
N ALA A 162 20.71 9.40 0.26
CA ALA A 162 21.13 8.72 -0.96
C ALA A 162 19.95 8.14 -1.74
N ALA A 163 19.00 7.49 -1.05
CA ALA A 163 17.78 6.95 -1.66
C ALA A 163 16.91 8.07 -2.27
N ARG A 164 16.73 9.19 -1.57
CA ARG A 164 16.01 10.37 -2.09
C ARG A 164 16.65 10.90 -3.37
N ALA A 165 17.96 11.06 -3.37
CA ALA A 165 18.70 11.54 -4.53
C ALA A 165 18.60 10.59 -5.72
N SER A 166 18.71 9.29 -5.47
CA SER A 166 18.53 8.25 -6.48
C SER A 166 17.14 8.33 -7.13
N MET A 167 16.07 8.35 -6.31
CA MET A 167 14.70 8.43 -6.80
C MET A 167 14.44 9.72 -7.61
N ALA A 168 14.91 10.86 -7.12
CA ALA A 168 14.72 12.15 -7.80
C ALA A 168 15.46 12.24 -9.12
N SER A 169 16.54 11.47 -9.32
CA SER A 169 17.35 11.45 -10.53
C SER A 169 16.79 10.56 -11.64
N ILE A 170 15.76 9.75 -11.38
CA ILE A 170 15.19 8.83 -12.37
C ILE A 170 14.61 9.62 -13.54
N ARG A 171 14.91 9.13 -14.74
CA ARG A 171 14.49 9.71 -16.01
C ARG A 171 13.67 8.70 -16.81
N ASN A 172 12.76 9.20 -17.64
CA ASN A 172 12.00 8.36 -18.57
C ASN A 172 12.85 7.91 -19.78
N GLU A 173 12.28 7.12 -20.69
CA GLU A 173 12.93 6.62 -21.90
C GLU A 173 13.52 7.76 -22.76
N ARG A 174 12.89 8.93 -22.77
CA ARG A 174 13.31 10.12 -23.52
C ARG A 174 14.40 10.94 -22.82
N GLY A 175 14.79 10.54 -21.61
CA GLY A 175 15.79 11.27 -20.83
C GLY A 175 15.23 12.44 -20.01
N THR A 176 13.92 12.67 -20.02
CA THR A 176 13.28 13.70 -19.19
C THR A 176 13.19 13.25 -17.74
N ALA A 177 13.49 14.15 -16.80
CA ALA A 177 13.40 13.84 -15.38
C ALA A 177 11.93 13.53 -14.98
N LEU A 178 11.72 12.44 -14.25
CA LEU A 178 10.40 12.05 -13.76
C LEU A 178 9.95 12.90 -12.56
N ASN A 179 10.86 13.68 -11.94
CA ASN A 179 10.59 14.53 -10.78
C ASN A 179 9.88 13.75 -9.65
N ILE A 180 10.38 12.55 -9.34
CA ILE A 180 9.88 11.74 -8.25
C ILE A 180 10.14 12.47 -6.92
N LYS A 181 9.09 12.57 -6.09
CA LYS A 181 9.15 13.26 -4.80
C LYS A 181 8.95 12.27 -3.67
N PRO A 182 10.02 11.68 -3.12
CA PRO A 182 9.89 10.77 -1.99
C PRO A 182 9.23 11.48 -0.81
N CYS A 183 8.01 11.06 -0.44
CA CYS A 183 7.20 11.75 0.56
C CYS A 183 6.66 10.84 1.68
N LEU A 184 6.88 9.53 1.58
CA LEU A 184 6.47 8.57 2.62
C LEU A 184 7.62 7.61 2.91
N LEU A 185 8.04 7.55 4.18
CA LEU A 185 8.99 6.56 4.70
C LEU A 185 8.23 5.49 5.47
N VAL A 186 8.29 4.24 5.00
CA VAL A 186 7.65 3.07 5.64
C VAL A 186 8.72 2.24 6.33
N VAL A 187 8.54 1.98 7.62
CA VAL A 187 9.51 1.26 8.45
C VAL A 187 8.83 0.24 9.35
N PRO A 188 9.52 -0.86 9.72
CA PRO A 188 9.07 -1.74 10.77
C PRO A 188 9.17 -1.07 12.16
N PRO A 189 8.47 -1.58 13.18
CA PRO A 189 8.56 -1.03 14.54
C PRO A 189 10.00 -0.98 15.10
N SER A 190 10.88 -1.90 14.71
CA SER A 190 12.29 -1.94 15.11
C SER A 190 13.08 -0.70 14.68
N LEU A 191 12.69 -0.06 13.57
CA LEU A 191 13.36 1.12 13.02
C LEU A 191 12.64 2.44 13.32
N GLU A 192 11.55 2.41 14.08
CA GLU A 192 10.77 3.62 14.38
C GLU A 192 11.59 4.74 15.00
N ALA A 193 12.43 4.42 15.97
CA ALA A 193 13.25 5.42 16.67
C ALA A 193 14.23 6.11 15.71
N GLU A 194 14.90 5.35 14.85
CA GLU A 194 15.83 5.91 13.86
C GLU A 194 15.11 6.73 12.80
N ALA A 195 13.95 6.25 12.31
CA ALA A 195 13.13 6.98 11.35
C ALA A 195 12.61 8.31 11.92
N ARG A 196 12.15 8.31 13.19
CA ARG A 196 11.75 9.56 13.88
C ARG A 196 12.92 10.52 14.03
N LYS A 197 14.10 10.03 14.43
CA LYS A 197 15.31 10.84 14.51
C LYS A 197 15.60 11.52 13.16
N ILE A 198 15.57 10.79 12.05
CA ILE A 198 15.80 11.34 10.71
C ILE A 198 14.75 12.40 10.34
N LEU A 199 13.46 12.15 10.60
CA LEU A 199 12.39 13.00 10.08
C LEU A 199 11.97 14.14 11.02
N THR A 200 12.31 14.09 12.32
CA THR A 200 11.80 15.07 13.30
C THR A 200 12.86 15.78 14.12
N ALA A 201 14.06 15.20 14.29
CA ALA A 201 15.10 15.83 15.10
C ALA A 201 15.56 17.17 14.48
N GLU A 202 15.91 18.13 15.33
CA GLU A 202 16.51 19.41 14.92
C GLU A 202 17.95 19.25 14.47
N LEU A 203 18.68 18.41 15.20
CA LEU A 203 20.10 18.17 14.99
C LEU A 203 20.35 16.68 14.83
N ILE A 204 21.25 16.33 13.92
CA ILE A 204 21.86 15.00 13.78
C ILE A 204 23.36 15.19 13.97
N GLU A 205 23.94 14.46 14.94
CA GLU A 205 25.38 14.50 15.25
C GLU A 205 25.91 15.95 15.45
N GLY A 206 25.09 16.79 16.09
CA GLY A 206 25.47 18.17 16.39
C GLY A 206 25.33 19.15 15.22
N THR A 207 24.89 18.71 14.04
CA THR A 207 24.63 19.55 12.86
C THR A 207 23.15 19.64 12.56
N THR A 208 22.72 20.71 11.89
CA THR A 208 21.32 20.89 11.47
C THR A 208 20.88 19.71 10.61
N ASN A 209 19.72 19.15 10.95
CA ASN A 209 19.14 18.04 10.20
C ASN A 209 18.49 18.53 8.89
N PRO A 210 19.05 18.19 7.72
CA PRO A 210 18.48 18.59 6.43
C PRO A 210 17.20 17.81 6.05
N TRP A 211 16.92 16.70 6.74
CA TRP A 211 15.81 15.80 6.41
C TRP A 211 14.55 16.02 7.24
N LYS A 212 14.59 16.92 8.20
CA LYS A 212 13.44 17.24 9.04
C LYS A 212 12.23 17.62 8.19
N GLY A 213 11.10 16.91 8.40
CA GLY A 213 9.84 17.16 7.68
C GLY A 213 9.86 16.78 6.19
N SER A 214 10.88 16.07 5.70
CA SER A 214 11.03 15.76 4.28
C SER A 214 10.14 14.62 3.79
N ALA A 215 9.55 13.82 4.70
CA ALA A 215 8.59 12.75 4.40
C ALA A 215 7.67 12.52 5.60
N GLU A 216 6.51 11.91 5.35
CA GLU A 216 5.65 11.33 6.39
C GLU A 216 6.21 9.99 6.83
N LEU A 217 6.04 9.64 8.11
CA LEU A 217 6.44 8.34 8.64
C LEU A 217 5.22 7.42 8.74
N LEU A 218 5.34 6.22 8.20
CA LEU A 218 4.41 5.12 8.41
C LEU A 218 5.16 3.96 9.09
N VAL A 219 4.74 3.62 10.31
CA VAL A 219 5.28 2.47 11.05
C VAL A 219 4.27 1.34 10.95
N ASP A 220 4.66 0.20 10.38
CA ASP A 220 3.76 -0.94 10.23
C ASP A 220 4.53 -2.27 10.37
N ALA A 221 3.96 -3.20 11.14
CA ALA A 221 4.54 -4.51 11.37
C ALA A 221 4.37 -5.46 10.17
N ASN A 222 3.40 -5.20 9.27
CA ASN A 222 3.14 -6.07 8.12
C ASN A 222 4.22 -6.00 7.04
N ILE A 223 5.17 -5.06 7.14
CA ILE A 223 6.34 -5.03 6.25
C ILE A 223 7.47 -5.95 6.71
N VAL A 224 7.38 -6.49 7.92
CA VAL A 224 8.38 -7.41 8.45
C VAL A 224 8.28 -8.75 7.74
N ASN A 225 9.40 -9.28 7.27
CA ASN A 225 9.52 -10.66 6.86
C ASN A 225 10.72 -11.31 7.54
N ASP A 226 10.71 -12.64 7.64
CA ASP A 226 11.76 -13.40 8.35
C ASP A 226 13.15 -13.28 7.71
N GLU A 227 13.20 -13.04 6.38
CA GLU A 227 14.46 -12.93 5.63
C GLU A 227 15.11 -11.55 5.82
N HIS A 228 14.28 -10.50 5.98
CA HIS A 228 14.72 -9.10 6.05
C HIS A 228 13.89 -8.30 7.05
N PRO A 229 14.11 -8.47 8.35
CA PRO A 229 13.30 -7.82 9.40
C PRO A 229 13.48 -6.29 9.47
N ASP A 230 14.58 -5.78 8.93
CA ASP A 230 14.95 -4.35 8.98
C ASP A 230 14.78 -3.64 7.63
N ASN A 231 13.94 -4.18 6.74
CA ASN A 231 13.61 -3.51 5.49
C ASN A 231 12.90 -2.19 5.75
N TRP A 232 13.24 -1.19 4.99
CA TRP A 232 12.56 0.09 4.94
C TRP A 232 12.28 0.49 3.50
N PHE A 233 11.21 1.25 3.30
CA PHE A 233 10.76 1.65 1.97
C PHE A 233 10.54 3.16 1.92
N LEU A 234 10.95 3.76 0.82
CA LEU A 234 10.74 5.17 0.55
C LEU A 234 9.89 5.32 -0.71
N LEU A 235 8.74 5.97 -0.58
CA LEU A 235 7.72 6.00 -1.61
C LEU A 235 7.39 7.43 -2.05
N ASP A 236 7.07 7.60 -3.33
CA ASP A 236 6.37 8.77 -3.85
C ASP A 236 4.88 8.46 -3.97
N THR A 237 4.10 8.93 -3.02
CA THR A 237 2.64 8.74 -2.98
C THR A 237 1.86 10.00 -3.39
N SER A 238 2.56 10.99 -3.92
CA SER A 238 1.97 12.25 -4.38
C SER A 238 1.25 12.16 -5.72
N ARG A 239 1.45 11.05 -6.45
CA ARG A 239 0.87 10.82 -7.76
C ARG A 239 -0.53 10.22 -7.69
N VAL A 240 -1.33 10.40 -8.75
CA VAL A 240 -2.69 9.86 -8.86
C VAL A 240 -2.69 8.32 -8.77
N ILE A 241 -1.74 7.69 -9.46
CA ILE A 241 -1.50 6.25 -9.35
C ILE A 241 -0.30 6.09 -8.43
N LYS A 242 -0.54 5.53 -7.25
CA LYS A 242 0.50 5.23 -6.27
C LYS A 242 1.22 3.94 -6.66
N PRO A 243 2.45 3.74 -6.22
CA PRO A 243 3.24 2.56 -6.57
C PRO A 243 2.58 1.27 -6.16
#